data_ce9132ea0340916fbd6f213a2630a338
#
_entry.id   ce9132ea0340916fbd6f213a2630a338
#
_cell.length_a   1.000
_cell.length_b   1.000
_cell.length_c   1.000
_cell.angle_alpha   90.00
_cell.angle_beta   90.00
_cell.angle_gamma   90.00
#
_symmetry.space_group_name_H-M   'P 1'
#
loop_
_entity.id
_entity.type
_entity.pdbx_description
1 polymer ?
#
loop_
_entity_poly.entity_id
_entity_poly.type
_entity_poly.pdbx_seq_one_letter_code
_entity_poly.pdbx_strand_id
1 'polypeptide(L)'
;PRAITEFMVKMVNPSLKKRETVLDPACGTGGFLTATITHLEGQISKKSGAEDRKAIANCIRGIEKKQLPHLLCVTNMMLHGIDVPSMIEHRNTLTTPWNDWKRTERVNCVITNPPFGGIEDDGVGNDYHADVRTRETADMFLVLIVEKLLEDKGGRGAVVLPDGTLFGEGVKAKVKKLLMEKCQLHTIIRLPNGVFAPYTGIKTNLLFFTKGKPTDTIWFYE
;
A
#
# COMPACT_ATOMS: atom_id res chain seq x y z
N PRO A 1 9.05 -7.41 8.68
CA PRO A 1 10.52 -7.40 8.71
C PRO A 1 11.08 -6.27 7.85
N ARG A 2 12.13 -5.59 8.34
CA ARG A 2 12.73 -4.43 7.68
C ARG A 2 13.21 -4.75 6.26
N ALA A 3 13.81 -5.91 6.06
CA ALA A 3 14.28 -6.34 4.74
C ALA A 3 13.13 -6.37 3.70
N ILE A 4 11.93 -6.80 4.08
CA ILE A 4 10.77 -6.83 3.18
C ILE A 4 10.31 -5.39 2.84
N THR A 5 10.23 -4.51 3.84
CA THR A 5 9.80 -3.13 3.59
C THR A 5 10.78 -2.39 2.68
N GLU A 6 12.08 -2.52 2.92
CA GLU A 6 13.12 -1.91 2.08
C GLU A 6 13.11 -2.49 0.65
N PHE A 7 12.94 -3.81 0.52
CA PHE A 7 12.85 -4.47 -0.77
C PHE A 7 11.65 -3.98 -1.59
N MET A 8 10.45 -3.93 -0.97
CA MET A 8 9.24 -3.47 -1.64
C MET A 8 9.36 -2.01 -2.10
N VAL A 9 9.92 -1.15 -1.25
CA VAL A 9 10.16 0.25 -1.62
C VAL A 9 11.14 0.36 -2.78
N LYS A 10 12.24 -0.41 -2.78
CA LYS A 10 13.21 -0.44 -3.89
C LYS A 10 12.59 -0.93 -5.19
N MET A 11 11.72 -1.93 -5.15
CA MET A 11 11.01 -2.45 -6.32
C MET A 11 10.04 -1.42 -6.92
N VAL A 12 9.29 -0.71 -6.08
CA VAL A 12 8.40 0.38 -6.52
C VAL A 12 9.20 1.59 -7.01
N ASN A 13 10.32 1.87 -6.36
CA ASN A 13 11.28 2.93 -6.69
C ASN A 13 10.61 4.32 -6.87
N PRO A 14 9.98 4.87 -5.82
CA PRO A 14 9.40 6.21 -5.88
C PRO A 14 10.49 7.27 -6.13
N SER A 15 10.17 8.27 -6.96
CA SER A 15 11.10 9.30 -7.39
C SER A 15 10.85 10.64 -6.70
N LEU A 16 11.83 11.13 -5.95
CA LEU A 16 11.78 12.45 -5.36
C LEU A 16 11.82 13.56 -6.43
N LYS A 17 12.62 13.38 -7.49
CA LYS A 17 12.71 14.32 -8.60
C LYS A 17 11.35 14.56 -9.28
N LYS A 18 10.52 13.52 -9.37
CA LYS A 18 9.16 13.60 -9.90
C LYS A 18 8.13 14.00 -8.85
N ARG A 19 8.54 14.17 -7.59
CA ARG A 19 7.66 14.42 -6.44
C ARG A 19 6.54 13.39 -6.34
N GLU A 20 6.87 12.12 -6.60
CA GLU A 20 5.90 11.03 -6.55
C GLU A 20 5.41 10.82 -5.11
N THR A 21 4.10 10.76 -4.96
CA THR A 21 3.46 10.51 -3.67
C THR A 21 3.34 9.02 -3.39
N VAL A 22 3.61 8.65 -2.15
CA VAL A 22 3.54 7.26 -1.66
C VAL A 22 2.54 7.19 -0.52
N LEU A 23 1.57 6.29 -0.64
CA LEU A 23 0.56 6.04 0.39
C LEU A 23 0.71 4.63 0.94
N ASP A 24 0.69 4.52 2.26
CA ASP A 24 0.36 3.28 2.97
C ASP A 24 -1.01 3.41 3.63
N PRO A 25 -2.09 2.82 3.06
CA PRO A 25 -3.45 2.94 3.57
C PRO A 25 -3.74 2.09 4.82
N ALA A 26 -2.76 1.35 5.32
CA ALA A 26 -2.80 0.56 6.55
C ALA A 26 -1.42 0.61 7.24
N CYS A 27 -0.93 1.83 7.52
CA CYS A 27 0.48 2.07 7.77
C CYS A 27 1.03 1.51 9.10
N GLY A 28 0.15 1.09 10.00
CA GLY A 28 0.60 0.55 11.28
C GLY A 28 1.51 1.53 12.02
N THR A 29 2.72 1.09 12.34
CA THR A 29 3.75 1.92 12.97
C THR A 29 4.63 2.70 11.98
N GLY A 30 4.30 2.67 10.68
CA GLY A 30 4.99 3.45 9.64
C GLY A 30 6.21 2.79 9.01
N GLY A 31 6.33 1.46 9.07
CA GLY A 31 7.52 0.76 8.56
C GLY A 31 7.79 0.97 7.06
N PHE A 32 6.76 0.99 6.20
CA PHE A 32 6.92 1.31 4.78
C PHE A 32 7.21 2.78 4.55
N LEU A 33 6.62 3.66 5.34
CA LEU A 33 6.82 5.09 5.22
C LEU A 33 8.25 5.48 5.60
N THR A 34 8.80 4.94 6.70
CA THR A 34 10.20 5.16 7.08
C THR A 34 11.18 4.61 6.05
N ALA A 35 10.93 3.41 5.51
CA ALA A 35 11.73 2.87 4.41
C ALA A 35 11.66 3.75 3.15
N THR A 36 10.49 4.35 2.86
CA THR A 36 10.31 5.28 1.75
C THR A 36 11.09 6.58 1.98
N ILE A 37 11.05 7.15 3.20
CA ILE A 37 11.84 8.35 3.55
C ILE A 37 13.32 8.07 3.29
N THR A 38 13.86 6.98 3.84
CA THR A 38 15.27 6.60 3.64
C THR A 38 15.62 6.40 2.16
N HIS A 39 14.70 5.82 1.38
CA HIS A 39 14.90 5.65 -0.07
C HIS A 39 14.95 7.00 -0.81
N LEU A 40 14.08 7.94 -0.46
CA LEU A 40 14.04 9.27 -1.06
C LEU A 40 15.24 10.12 -0.62
N GLU A 41 15.66 10.01 0.64
CA GLU A 41 16.90 10.65 1.15
C GLU A 41 18.12 10.19 0.37
N GLY A 42 18.19 8.93 -0.01
CA GLY A 42 19.26 8.41 -0.87
C GLY A 42 19.32 9.03 -2.28
N GLN A 43 18.28 9.74 -2.69
CA GLN A 43 18.23 10.45 -3.99
C GLN A 43 18.69 11.91 -3.92
N ILE A 44 18.97 12.42 -2.71
CA ILE A 44 19.42 13.79 -2.49
C ILE A 44 20.95 13.85 -2.36
N SER A 45 21.54 15.00 -2.79
CA SER A 45 22.95 15.22 -2.61
C SER A 45 23.29 15.56 -1.15
N LYS A 46 24.50 15.28 -0.71
CA LYS A 46 24.98 15.62 0.66
C LYS A 46 24.90 17.13 1.03
N LYS A 47 24.62 18.00 0.05
CA LYS A 47 24.46 19.45 0.23
C LYS A 47 22.99 19.89 0.33
N SER A 48 22.05 18.94 0.46
CA SER A 48 20.63 19.22 0.47
C SER A 48 20.18 20.00 1.72
N GLY A 49 19.28 20.94 1.49
CA GLY A 49 18.78 21.84 2.51
C GLY A 49 17.40 21.46 3.05
N ALA A 50 16.79 22.38 3.78
CA ALA A 50 15.45 22.22 4.37
C ALA A 50 14.35 21.98 3.30
N GLU A 51 14.54 22.47 2.07
CA GLU A 51 13.58 22.29 0.97
C GLU A 51 13.44 20.83 0.54
N ASP A 52 14.54 20.07 0.49
CA ASP A 52 14.51 18.66 0.12
C ASP A 52 13.78 17.80 1.16
N ARG A 53 13.99 18.12 2.45
CA ARG A 53 13.25 17.44 3.55
C ARG A 53 11.76 17.75 3.47
N LYS A 54 11.39 18.99 3.20
CA LYS A 54 9.99 19.38 2.99
C LYS A 54 9.38 18.67 1.77
N ALA A 55 10.17 18.51 0.71
CA ALA A 55 9.74 17.76 -0.47
C ALA A 55 9.48 16.28 -0.14
N ILE A 56 10.36 15.64 0.65
CA ILE A 56 10.14 14.25 1.12
C ILE A 56 8.87 14.16 1.98
N ALA A 57 8.70 15.07 2.95
CA ALA A 57 7.50 15.10 3.80
C ALA A 57 6.21 15.18 2.97
N ASN A 58 6.20 15.98 1.90
CA ASN A 58 5.06 16.11 1.00
C ASN A 58 4.79 14.87 0.13
N CYS A 59 5.77 13.99 -0.02
CA CYS A 59 5.61 12.73 -0.77
C CYS A 59 4.97 11.61 0.08
N ILE A 60 4.96 11.72 1.41
CA ILE A 60 4.56 10.64 2.31
C ILE A 60 3.12 10.82 2.77
N ARG A 61 2.33 9.76 2.68
CA ARG A 61 0.95 9.71 3.19
C ARG A 61 0.70 8.38 3.88
N GLY A 62 -0.06 8.38 4.96
CA GLY A 62 -0.42 7.17 5.69
C GLY A 62 -1.80 7.26 6.31
N ILE A 63 -2.46 6.12 6.44
CA ILE A 63 -3.76 6.01 7.13
C ILE A 63 -3.66 4.81 8.08
N GLU A 64 -4.07 5.00 9.34
CA GLU A 64 -4.09 3.93 10.33
C GLU A 64 -5.37 4.01 11.17
N LYS A 65 -6.04 2.85 11.30
CA LYS A 65 -7.31 2.69 12.04
C LYS A 65 -7.11 2.72 13.56
N LYS A 66 -6.02 2.13 14.04
CA LYS A 66 -5.78 1.92 15.46
C LYS A 66 -4.97 3.06 16.07
N GLN A 67 -5.43 3.59 17.21
CA GLN A 67 -4.85 4.74 17.87
C GLN A 67 -3.38 4.55 18.23
N LEU A 68 -3.00 3.45 18.89
CA LEU A 68 -1.62 3.23 19.32
C LEU A 68 -0.64 3.07 18.15
N PRO A 69 -0.89 2.23 17.11
CA PRO A 69 -0.05 2.19 15.93
C PRO A 69 0.04 3.54 15.21
N HIS A 70 -1.05 4.30 15.10
CA HIS A 70 -1.05 5.64 14.54
C HIS A 70 -0.10 6.57 15.32
N LEU A 71 -0.21 6.62 16.65
CA LEU A 71 0.68 7.43 17.50
C LEU A 71 2.15 7.05 17.29
N LEU A 72 2.45 5.75 17.23
CA LEU A 72 3.81 5.26 16.95
C LEU A 72 4.29 5.64 15.55
N CYS A 73 3.40 5.59 14.55
CA CYS A 73 3.70 6.04 13.19
C CYS A 73 4.08 7.53 13.17
N VAL A 74 3.25 8.38 13.77
CA VAL A 74 3.52 9.83 13.88
C VAL A 74 4.86 10.07 14.55
N THR A 75 5.13 9.41 15.67
CA THR A 75 6.43 9.51 16.37
C THR A 75 7.60 9.08 15.47
N ASN A 76 7.44 7.97 14.74
CA ASN A 76 8.47 7.51 13.80
C ASN A 76 8.72 8.50 12.68
N MET A 77 7.66 9.14 12.14
CA MET A 77 7.84 10.19 11.12
C MET A 77 8.66 11.36 11.67
N MET A 78 8.36 11.82 12.90
CA MET A 78 9.09 12.89 13.55
C MET A 78 10.58 12.51 13.77
N LEU A 79 10.86 11.29 14.21
CA LEU A 79 12.24 10.79 14.37
C LEU A 79 13.01 10.70 13.04
N HIS A 80 12.30 10.63 11.91
CA HIS A 80 12.89 10.66 10.56
C HIS A 80 12.83 12.06 9.92
N GLY A 81 12.70 13.12 10.74
CA GLY A 81 12.83 14.51 10.30
C GLY A 81 11.59 15.11 9.63
N ILE A 82 10.41 14.53 9.83
CA ILE A 82 9.15 15.13 9.43
C ILE A 82 8.54 15.86 10.63
N ASP A 83 8.71 17.16 10.69
CA ASP A 83 8.35 17.98 11.87
C ASP A 83 6.86 17.94 12.20
N VAL A 84 6.00 17.99 11.17
CA VAL A 84 4.55 17.94 11.33
C VAL A 84 3.96 16.90 10.39
N PRO A 85 3.78 15.65 10.85
CA PRO A 85 3.28 14.55 10.00
C PRO A 85 1.75 14.60 9.81
N SER A 86 1.22 15.74 9.39
CA SER A 86 -0.22 15.98 9.15
C SER A 86 -0.81 15.09 8.05
N MET A 87 0.05 14.43 7.26
CA MET A 87 -0.37 13.51 6.21
C MET A 87 -0.54 12.07 6.71
N ILE A 88 -0.41 11.84 8.03
CA ILE A 88 -0.71 10.54 8.67
C ILE A 88 -2.06 10.66 9.36
N GLU A 89 -3.07 10.07 8.75
CA GLU A 89 -4.46 10.19 9.20
C GLU A 89 -4.85 9.05 10.15
N HIS A 90 -5.55 9.39 11.24
CA HIS A 90 -6.15 8.42 12.15
C HIS A 90 -7.60 8.15 11.74
N ARG A 91 -7.82 7.17 10.89
CA ARG A 91 -9.15 6.72 10.46
C ARG A 91 -9.11 5.31 9.89
N ASN A 92 -10.26 4.69 9.72
CA ASN A 92 -10.36 3.45 8.96
C ASN A 92 -10.47 3.76 7.47
N THR A 93 -9.51 3.33 6.68
CA THR A 93 -9.48 3.48 5.23
C THR A 93 -10.72 2.89 4.55
N LEU A 94 -11.18 1.72 5.03
CA LEU A 94 -12.28 0.98 4.41
C LEU A 94 -13.67 1.55 4.71
N THR A 95 -13.82 2.39 5.74
CA THR A 95 -15.10 3.05 6.08
C THR A 95 -15.33 4.36 5.32
N THR A 96 -14.34 4.84 4.58
CA THR A 96 -14.54 5.99 3.69
C THR A 96 -15.48 5.59 2.55
N PRO A 97 -16.63 6.26 2.36
CA PRO A 97 -17.56 5.94 1.30
C PRO A 97 -16.89 5.95 -0.07
N TRP A 98 -17.29 5.01 -0.93
CA TRP A 98 -16.67 4.82 -2.26
C TRP A 98 -16.62 6.09 -3.11
N ASN A 99 -17.67 6.91 -3.03
CA ASN A 99 -17.78 8.14 -3.81
C ASN A 99 -17.05 9.34 -3.20
N ASP A 100 -16.60 9.23 -1.95
CA ASP A 100 -15.86 10.30 -1.28
C ASP A 100 -14.37 10.29 -1.65
N TRP A 101 -13.86 9.18 -2.20
CA TRP A 101 -12.52 9.11 -2.74
C TRP A 101 -12.38 9.96 -4.00
N LYS A 102 -11.74 11.11 -3.89
CA LYS A 102 -11.55 12.06 -5.00
C LYS A 102 -10.36 11.67 -5.87
N ARG A 103 -10.42 11.98 -7.16
CA ARG A 103 -9.28 11.77 -8.08
C ARG A 103 -8.02 12.54 -7.66
N THR A 104 -8.19 13.68 -7.01
CA THR A 104 -7.08 14.52 -6.48
C THR A 104 -6.36 13.88 -5.30
N GLU A 105 -6.93 12.84 -4.68
CA GLU A 105 -6.32 12.09 -3.58
C GLU A 105 -5.52 10.88 -4.05
N ARG A 106 -5.56 10.58 -5.34
CA ARG A 106 -4.77 9.49 -5.93
C ARG A 106 -3.29 9.76 -5.80
N VAL A 107 -2.54 8.67 -5.67
CA VAL A 107 -1.09 8.69 -5.45
C VAL A 107 -0.36 7.92 -6.54
N ASN A 108 0.91 8.25 -6.73
CA ASN A 108 1.76 7.57 -7.70
C ASN A 108 2.13 6.15 -7.26
N CYS A 109 2.28 5.93 -5.94
CA CYS A 109 2.69 4.66 -5.38
C CYS A 109 1.84 4.28 -4.17
N VAL A 110 1.43 3.02 -4.10
CA VAL A 110 0.87 2.41 -2.88
C VAL A 110 1.76 1.25 -2.47
N ILE A 111 2.26 1.29 -1.23
CA ILE A 111 3.10 0.23 -0.67
C ILE A 111 2.51 -0.13 0.69
N THR A 112 1.98 -1.34 0.84
CA THR A 112 1.22 -1.67 2.04
C THR A 112 1.23 -3.16 2.39
N ASN A 113 1.01 -3.43 3.66
CA ASN A 113 0.71 -4.75 4.20
C ASN A 113 -0.66 -4.68 4.93
N PRO A 114 -1.78 -4.81 4.20
CA PRO A 114 -3.09 -4.73 4.82
C PRO A 114 -3.30 -5.86 5.84
N PRO A 115 -4.20 -5.70 6.83
CA PRO A 115 -4.47 -6.74 7.80
C PRO A 115 -5.06 -8.00 7.13
N PHE A 116 -4.57 -9.19 7.55
CA PHE A 116 -5.03 -10.48 7.03
C PHE A 116 -6.08 -11.10 7.93
N GLY A 117 -7.07 -11.78 7.31
CA GLY A 117 -8.10 -12.54 8.03
C GLY A 117 -9.06 -11.70 8.83
N GLY A 118 -9.03 -10.38 8.68
CA GLY A 118 -10.02 -9.49 9.24
C GLY A 118 -11.31 -9.51 8.41
N ILE A 119 -12.43 -9.36 9.11
CA ILE A 119 -13.75 -9.14 8.50
C ILE A 119 -14.21 -7.78 8.99
N GLU A 120 -14.57 -6.89 8.07
CA GLU A 120 -15.13 -5.59 8.43
C GLU A 120 -16.59 -5.72 8.88
N ASP A 121 -17.04 -4.72 9.64
CA ASP A 121 -18.42 -4.64 10.15
C ASP A 121 -19.45 -4.60 9.01
N ASP A 122 -20.69 -4.98 9.34
CA ASP A 122 -21.80 -4.91 8.41
C ASP A 122 -21.98 -3.48 7.90
N GLY A 123 -22.12 -3.34 6.59
CA GLY A 123 -22.26 -2.04 5.92
C GLY A 123 -20.97 -1.50 5.32
N VAL A 124 -19.79 -1.86 5.84
CA VAL A 124 -18.52 -1.44 5.25
C VAL A 124 -18.34 -2.10 3.86
N GLY A 125 -18.09 -1.28 2.84
CA GLY A 125 -17.91 -1.74 1.47
C GLY A 125 -19.21 -2.12 0.73
N ASN A 126 -20.38 -1.81 1.28
CA ASN A 126 -21.66 -2.04 0.58
C ASN A 126 -21.77 -1.24 -0.72
N ASP A 127 -21.06 -0.14 -0.83
CA ASP A 127 -20.95 0.74 -1.99
C ASP A 127 -19.90 0.30 -3.01
N TYR A 128 -19.14 -0.77 -2.73
CA TYR A 128 -18.27 -1.39 -3.72
C TYR A 128 -19.11 -2.08 -4.82
N HIS A 129 -18.54 -2.19 -6.03
CA HIS A 129 -19.21 -2.90 -7.11
C HIS A 129 -19.63 -4.31 -6.68
N ALA A 130 -20.85 -4.71 -7.02
CA ALA A 130 -21.45 -5.98 -6.57
C ALA A 130 -20.56 -7.20 -6.85
N ASP A 131 -19.86 -7.19 -7.98
CA ASP A 131 -19.00 -8.29 -8.40
C ASP A 131 -17.76 -8.53 -7.52
N VAL A 132 -17.25 -7.48 -6.87
CA VAL A 132 -16.06 -7.52 -6.02
C VAL A 132 -16.38 -7.21 -4.56
N ARG A 133 -17.67 -7.18 -4.22
CA ARG A 133 -18.11 -6.93 -2.85
C ARG A 133 -17.74 -8.10 -1.95
N THR A 134 -16.97 -7.80 -0.93
CA THR A 134 -16.51 -8.74 0.09
C THR A 134 -16.38 -8.01 1.41
N ARG A 135 -16.24 -8.75 2.50
CA ARG A 135 -15.95 -8.22 3.85
C ARG A 135 -14.53 -8.57 4.29
N GLU A 136 -13.81 -9.36 3.52
CA GLU A 136 -12.42 -9.71 3.84
C GLU A 136 -11.50 -8.50 3.57
N THR A 137 -10.82 -8.04 4.61
CA THR A 137 -10.06 -6.79 4.59
C THR A 137 -8.98 -6.75 3.50
N ALA A 138 -8.22 -7.83 3.31
CA ALA A 138 -7.15 -7.87 2.30
C ALA A 138 -7.69 -7.67 0.87
N ASP A 139 -8.82 -8.31 0.56
CA ASP A 139 -9.46 -8.21 -0.75
C ASP A 139 -10.07 -6.81 -0.96
N MET A 140 -10.71 -6.24 0.08
CA MET A 140 -11.25 -4.88 0.04
C MET A 140 -10.15 -3.84 -0.20
N PHE A 141 -9.00 -3.96 0.49
CA PHE A 141 -7.85 -3.09 0.26
C PHE A 141 -7.35 -3.20 -1.18
N LEU A 142 -7.24 -4.40 -1.74
CA LEU A 142 -6.78 -4.58 -3.11
C LEU A 142 -7.71 -3.89 -4.11
N VAL A 143 -9.03 -4.07 -3.98
CA VAL A 143 -10.03 -3.39 -4.82
C VAL A 143 -9.90 -1.87 -4.70
N LEU A 144 -9.81 -1.35 -3.47
CA LEU A 144 -9.70 0.09 -3.21
C LEU A 144 -8.41 0.68 -3.81
N ILE A 145 -7.28 0.00 -3.66
CA ILE A 145 -5.99 0.41 -4.22
C ILE A 145 -6.09 0.55 -5.74
N VAL A 146 -6.63 -0.48 -6.40
CA VAL A 146 -6.74 -0.51 -7.86
C VAL A 146 -7.71 0.54 -8.39
N GLU A 147 -8.87 0.71 -7.73
CA GLU A 147 -9.94 1.55 -8.25
C GLU A 147 -9.82 3.02 -7.85
N LYS A 148 -9.38 3.30 -6.63
CA LYS A 148 -9.48 4.63 -6.02
C LYS A 148 -8.15 5.27 -5.63
N LEU A 149 -7.18 4.50 -5.13
CA LEU A 149 -5.99 5.09 -4.53
C LEU A 149 -4.88 5.36 -5.53
N LEU A 150 -4.68 4.50 -6.53
CA LEU A 150 -3.63 4.67 -7.53
C LEU A 150 -4.05 5.58 -8.69
N GLU A 151 -3.09 6.38 -9.18
CA GLU A 151 -3.21 7.09 -10.45
C GLU A 151 -3.57 6.13 -11.58
N ASP A 152 -4.46 6.54 -12.50
CA ASP A 152 -4.99 5.68 -13.55
C ASP A 152 -3.93 5.25 -14.57
N LYS A 153 -2.88 6.05 -14.75
CA LYS A 153 -1.79 5.76 -15.69
C LYS A 153 -0.45 5.81 -14.97
N GLY A 154 0.20 4.66 -14.90
CA GLY A 154 1.53 4.54 -14.31
C GLY A 154 1.57 4.51 -12.78
N GLY A 155 0.42 4.50 -12.10
CA GLY A 155 0.37 4.28 -10.66
C GLY A 155 0.91 2.89 -10.31
N ARG A 156 1.84 2.77 -9.34
CA ARG A 156 2.51 1.53 -8.96
C ARG A 156 2.07 1.03 -7.61
N GLY A 157 1.76 -0.26 -7.53
CA GLY A 157 1.37 -0.93 -6.29
C GLY A 157 2.37 -2.00 -5.88
N ALA A 158 2.68 -2.06 -4.59
CA ALA A 158 3.33 -3.19 -3.95
C ALA A 158 2.53 -3.58 -2.71
N VAL A 159 1.95 -4.78 -2.72
CA VAL A 159 1.02 -5.21 -1.68
C VAL A 159 1.41 -6.59 -1.16
N VAL A 160 1.41 -6.74 0.17
CA VAL A 160 1.55 -8.06 0.81
C VAL A 160 0.16 -8.67 0.91
N LEU A 161 -0.03 -9.87 0.37
CA LEU A 161 -1.32 -10.57 0.41
C LEU A 161 -1.16 -12.03 0.85
N PRO A 162 -2.14 -12.57 1.60
CA PRO A 162 -2.14 -13.98 1.98
C PRO A 162 -2.45 -14.88 0.79
N ASP A 163 -2.03 -16.15 0.87
CA ASP A 163 -2.34 -17.19 -0.12
C ASP A 163 -3.84 -17.25 -0.42
N GLY A 164 -4.69 -17.05 0.60
CA GLY A 164 -6.14 -17.08 0.45
C GLY A 164 -6.68 -16.09 -0.59
N THR A 165 -6.08 -14.91 -0.73
CA THR A 165 -6.46 -13.95 -1.78
C THR A 165 -6.06 -14.44 -3.17
N LEU A 166 -4.86 -15.02 -3.32
CA LEU A 166 -4.35 -15.46 -4.63
C LEU A 166 -5.00 -16.75 -5.14
N PHE A 167 -5.23 -17.70 -4.25
CA PHE A 167 -5.71 -19.05 -4.64
C PHE A 167 -7.19 -19.26 -4.34
N GLY A 168 -7.88 -18.26 -3.74
CA GLY A 168 -9.31 -18.33 -3.47
C GLY A 168 -10.16 -18.23 -4.73
N GLU A 169 -11.37 -18.79 -4.64
CA GLU A 169 -12.40 -18.80 -5.68
C GLU A 169 -13.50 -17.76 -5.41
N GLY A 170 -14.55 -17.75 -6.24
CA GLY A 170 -15.69 -16.87 -6.06
C GLY A 170 -15.34 -15.39 -6.21
N VAL A 171 -15.63 -14.58 -5.19
CA VAL A 171 -15.32 -13.13 -5.20
C VAL A 171 -13.84 -12.87 -5.36
N LYS A 172 -12.98 -13.70 -4.76
CA LYS A 172 -11.52 -13.57 -4.88
C LYS A 172 -11.03 -13.72 -6.32
N ALA A 173 -11.65 -14.62 -7.10
CA ALA A 173 -11.34 -14.74 -8.54
C ALA A 173 -11.72 -13.47 -9.31
N LYS A 174 -12.84 -12.81 -8.96
CA LYS A 174 -13.26 -11.53 -9.54
C LYS A 174 -12.34 -10.39 -9.17
N VAL A 175 -11.86 -10.33 -7.92
CA VAL A 175 -10.86 -9.34 -7.46
C VAL A 175 -9.54 -9.50 -8.21
N LYS A 176 -9.06 -10.74 -8.40
CA LYS A 176 -7.87 -11.01 -9.23
C LYS A 176 -8.07 -10.59 -10.68
N LYS A 177 -9.23 -10.89 -11.26
CA LYS A 177 -9.60 -10.48 -12.61
C LYS A 177 -9.56 -8.95 -12.74
N LEU A 178 -10.17 -8.22 -11.81
CA LEU A 178 -10.13 -6.76 -11.76
C LEU A 178 -8.69 -6.23 -11.76
N LEU A 179 -7.84 -6.78 -10.88
CA LEU A 179 -6.42 -6.42 -10.83
C LEU A 179 -5.74 -6.63 -12.18
N MET A 180 -5.91 -7.80 -12.80
CA MET A 180 -5.24 -8.16 -14.05
C MET A 180 -5.76 -7.39 -15.27
N GLU A 181 -7.02 -6.99 -15.27
CA GLU A 181 -7.61 -6.19 -16.35
C GLU A 181 -7.19 -4.72 -16.29
N LYS A 182 -7.04 -4.16 -15.08
CA LYS A 182 -6.71 -2.73 -14.90
C LYS A 182 -5.22 -2.45 -14.70
N CYS A 183 -4.48 -3.46 -14.28
CA CYS A 183 -3.06 -3.34 -13.96
C CYS A 183 -2.24 -4.40 -14.69
N GLN A 184 -1.02 -4.04 -15.06
CA GLN A 184 0.03 -5.00 -15.36
C GLN A 184 0.56 -5.55 -14.04
N LEU A 185 0.04 -6.69 -13.58
CA LEU A 185 0.64 -7.48 -12.50
C LEU A 185 1.87 -8.19 -13.07
N HIS A 186 3.05 -7.64 -12.82
CA HIS A 186 4.27 -8.11 -13.48
C HIS A 186 5.11 -9.06 -12.61
N THR A 187 4.96 -9.01 -11.27
CA THR A 187 5.80 -9.82 -10.38
C THR A 187 5.01 -10.28 -9.16
N ILE A 188 5.12 -11.57 -8.87
CA ILE A 188 4.64 -12.17 -7.62
C ILE A 188 5.84 -12.87 -6.98
N ILE A 189 6.08 -12.60 -5.69
CA ILE A 189 7.12 -13.26 -4.90
C ILE A 189 6.48 -13.97 -3.72
N ARG A 190 6.57 -15.27 -3.68
CA ARG A 190 6.11 -16.08 -2.56
C ARG A 190 7.14 -16.04 -1.44
N LEU A 191 6.71 -15.63 -0.26
CA LEU A 191 7.59 -15.56 0.89
C LEU A 191 7.66 -16.89 1.63
N PRO A 192 8.83 -17.24 2.22
CA PRO A 192 8.96 -18.38 3.08
C PRO A 192 7.99 -18.34 4.27
N ASN A 193 7.66 -19.52 4.81
CA ASN A 193 6.84 -19.59 6.02
C ASN A 193 7.51 -18.84 7.18
N GLY A 194 6.69 -18.19 8.00
CA GLY A 194 7.14 -17.57 9.24
C GLY A 194 7.87 -16.23 9.06
N VAL A 195 7.94 -15.65 7.85
CA VAL A 195 8.55 -14.33 7.63
C VAL A 195 7.93 -13.24 8.51
N PHE A 196 6.63 -13.35 8.80
CA PHE A 196 5.90 -12.41 9.67
C PHE A 196 5.66 -12.96 11.08
N ALA A 197 6.38 -14.00 11.52
CA ALA A 197 6.31 -14.46 12.91
C ALA A 197 6.83 -13.37 13.87
N PRO A 198 6.28 -13.21 15.09
CA PRO A 198 5.17 -13.97 15.68
C PRO A 198 3.77 -13.46 15.29
N TYR A 199 3.64 -12.44 14.43
CA TYR A 199 2.37 -11.78 14.13
C TYR A 199 1.40 -12.66 13.34
N THR A 200 1.91 -13.47 12.42
CA THR A 200 1.12 -14.43 11.65
C THR A 200 1.96 -15.58 11.14
N GLY A 201 1.35 -16.79 11.10
CA GLY A 201 1.92 -17.97 10.42
C GLY A 201 1.38 -18.16 8.99
N ILE A 202 0.54 -17.25 8.51
CA ILE A 202 -0.07 -17.37 7.19
C ILE A 202 0.99 -17.15 6.11
N LYS A 203 1.00 -18.02 5.09
CA LYS A 203 1.84 -17.82 3.90
C LYS A 203 1.39 -16.57 3.15
N THR A 204 2.37 -15.79 2.73
CA THR A 204 2.14 -14.49 2.12
C THR A 204 2.92 -14.34 0.82
N ASN A 205 2.43 -13.44 -0.01
CA ASN A 205 3.02 -13.12 -1.32
C ASN A 205 3.16 -11.61 -1.44
N LEU A 206 4.22 -11.18 -2.11
CA LEU A 206 4.40 -9.79 -2.53
C LEU A 206 3.93 -9.66 -3.97
N LEU A 207 2.98 -8.78 -4.22
CA LEU A 207 2.49 -8.46 -5.54
C LEU A 207 3.00 -7.09 -5.98
N PHE A 208 3.56 -7.03 -7.19
CA PHE A 208 4.00 -5.76 -7.80
C PHE A 208 3.27 -5.55 -9.12
N PHE A 209 2.64 -4.40 -9.25
CA PHE A 209 1.83 -4.08 -10.42
C PHE A 209 1.87 -2.59 -10.78
N THR A 210 1.59 -2.31 -12.04
CA THR A 210 1.48 -0.94 -12.57
C THR A 210 0.12 -0.76 -13.23
N LYS A 211 -0.64 0.25 -12.80
CA LYS A 211 -1.99 0.53 -13.33
C LYS A 211 -1.91 1.23 -14.68
N GLY A 212 -2.88 0.94 -15.55
CA GLY A 212 -3.07 1.62 -16.84
C GLY A 212 -2.99 0.72 -18.07
N LYS A 213 -2.65 -0.54 -17.91
CA LYS A 213 -2.75 -1.58 -18.95
C LYS A 213 -3.00 -2.95 -18.32
N PRO A 214 -3.67 -3.87 -19.05
CA PRO A 214 -3.92 -5.22 -18.53
C PRO A 214 -2.61 -6.01 -18.38
N THR A 215 -2.70 -7.06 -17.57
CA THR A 215 -1.62 -8.02 -17.35
C THR A 215 -1.42 -8.88 -18.58
N ASP A 216 -0.18 -8.95 -19.03
CA ASP A 216 0.28 -9.79 -20.13
C ASP A 216 1.12 -10.96 -19.61
N THR A 217 2.18 -10.66 -18.87
CA THR A 217 3.13 -11.63 -18.35
C THR A 217 3.36 -11.42 -16.86
N ILE A 218 3.39 -12.50 -16.10
CA ILE A 218 3.69 -12.49 -14.66
C ILE A 218 4.96 -13.29 -14.40
N TRP A 219 5.94 -12.67 -13.74
CA TRP A 219 7.11 -13.34 -13.21
C TRP A 219 6.80 -13.82 -11.80
N PHE A 220 6.93 -15.12 -11.59
CA PHE A 220 6.69 -15.76 -10.30
C PHE A 220 8.01 -16.24 -9.70
N TYR A 221 8.26 -15.87 -8.43
CA TYR A 221 9.43 -16.23 -7.65
C TYR A 221 9.01 -16.92 -6.36
N GLU A 222 9.75 -17.94 -5.96
CA GLU A 222 9.58 -18.68 -4.70
C GLU A 222 10.93 -18.82 -3.98
#